data_b78f0ccca27bcc23f24a644a273811c0
#
_entry.id   b78f0ccca27bcc23f24a644a273811c0
#
_cell.length_a   1.000
_cell.length_b   1.000
_cell.length_c   1.000
_cell.angle_alpha   90.00
_cell.angle_beta   90.00
_cell.angle_gamma   90.00
#
_symmetry.space_group_name_H-M   'P 1'
#
loop_
_entity.id
_entity.type
_entity.pdbx_description
1 polymer ?
#
loop_
_entity_poly.entity_id
_entity_poly.type
_entity_poly.pdbx_seq_one_letter_code
_entity_poly.pdbx_strand_id
1 'polypeptide(L)'
;MLKTYYGGMLKAGATTFWEDFDIDWLKDGAALDSLSGEYDIHGDNGAHCYIGYRHSLCHGWSSAPAAFLAERVLGIRLLEPGCRRIGIYPELGGLEWAEGEYPTPYGTVSVKCRKTGDGKISVEYKAPEQI
;
A
#
# COMPACT_ATOMS: atom_id res chain seq x y z
N MET A 1 -10.95 -1.58 -3.95
CA MET A 1 -9.95 -2.64 -3.65
C MET A 1 -8.98 -2.22 -2.55
N LEU A 2 -8.10 -1.21 -2.71
CA LEU A 2 -7.12 -0.83 -1.67
C LEU A 2 -7.74 -0.57 -0.30
N LYS A 3 -8.78 0.27 -0.21
CA LYS A 3 -9.46 0.57 1.07
C LYS A 3 -10.12 -0.65 1.70
N THR A 4 -10.60 -1.58 0.91
CA THR A 4 -11.30 -2.77 1.40
C THR A 4 -10.32 -3.82 1.92
N TYR A 5 -9.40 -4.26 1.07
CA TYR A 5 -8.46 -5.34 1.42
C TYR A 5 -7.33 -4.85 2.31
N TYR A 6 -6.51 -3.92 1.84
CA TYR A 6 -5.38 -3.44 2.64
C TYR A 6 -5.82 -2.61 3.85
N GLY A 7 -6.90 -1.85 3.73
CA GLY A 7 -7.54 -1.22 4.88
C GLY A 7 -8.12 -2.24 5.87
N GLY A 8 -8.56 -3.40 5.40
CA GLY A 8 -8.95 -4.54 6.22
C GLY A 8 -7.77 -5.14 6.98
N MET A 9 -6.65 -5.39 6.30
CA MET A 9 -5.40 -5.83 6.94
C MET A 9 -4.97 -4.89 8.06
N LEU A 10 -4.97 -3.58 7.81
CA LEU A 10 -4.65 -2.58 8.83
C LEU A 10 -5.59 -2.62 10.03
N LYS A 11 -6.89 -2.80 9.81
CA LYS A 11 -7.87 -2.94 10.90
C LYS A 11 -7.67 -4.22 11.71
N ALA A 12 -7.15 -5.28 11.08
CA ALA A 12 -6.76 -6.51 11.74
C ALA A 12 -5.39 -6.44 12.44
N GLY A 13 -4.73 -5.27 12.42
CA GLY A 13 -3.45 -5.05 13.10
C GLY A 13 -2.21 -5.28 12.24
N ALA A 14 -2.36 -5.38 10.92
CA ALA A 14 -1.22 -5.56 10.03
C ALA A 14 -0.23 -4.38 10.11
N THR A 15 1.04 -4.69 10.25
CA THR A 15 2.17 -3.76 10.16
C THR A 15 3.00 -3.98 8.91
N THR A 16 2.69 -5.04 8.17
CA THR A 16 3.37 -5.49 6.95
C THR A 16 2.34 -5.94 5.93
N PHE A 17 2.75 -6.21 4.69
CA PHE A 17 1.88 -6.80 3.67
C PHE A 17 1.75 -8.30 3.91
N TRP A 18 0.54 -8.76 4.17
CA TRP A 18 0.24 -10.17 4.36
C TRP A 18 0.18 -10.91 3.02
N GLU A 19 0.53 -12.17 3.05
CA GLU A 19 0.53 -13.06 1.89
C GLU A 19 -0.84 -13.14 1.22
N ASP A 20 -1.87 -13.25 2.03
CA ASP A 20 -3.25 -13.39 1.61
C ASP A 20 -4.18 -12.65 2.56
N PHE A 21 -5.38 -12.32 2.11
CA PHE A 21 -6.37 -11.64 2.92
C PHE A 21 -7.76 -11.81 2.32
N ASP A 22 -8.67 -12.36 3.11
CA ASP A 22 -10.09 -12.36 2.81
C ASP A 22 -10.84 -11.49 3.82
N ILE A 23 -11.70 -10.61 3.32
CA ILE A 23 -12.44 -9.69 4.18
C ILE A 23 -13.47 -10.40 5.05
N ASP A 24 -13.97 -11.55 4.60
CA ASP A 24 -14.92 -12.34 5.37
C ASP A 24 -14.25 -13.06 6.54
N TRP A 25 -12.97 -13.29 6.47
CA TRP A 25 -12.17 -13.90 7.53
C TRP A 25 -11.95 -12.98 8.74
N LEU A 26 -12.12 -11.68 8.56
CA LEU A 26 -11.98 -10.70 9.66
C LEU A 26 -12.96 -10.95 10.83
N LYS A 27 -14.07 -11.62 10.57
CA LYS A 27 -15.09 -11.85 11.61
C LYS A 27 -14.66 -12.91 12.62
N ASP A 28 -13.82 -13.84 12.18
CA ASP A 28 -13.43 -15.03 12.92
C ASP A 28 -11.91 -15.24 12.94
N GLY A 29 -11.16 -14.19 12.57
CA GLY A 29 -9.71 -14.21 12.57
C GLY A 29 -9.17 -14.35 13.99
N ALA A 30 -8.28 -15.31 14.20
CA ALA A 30 -7.57 -15.47 15.46
C ALA A 30 -6.54 -14.34 15.64
N ALA A 31 -6.33 -13.89 16.88
CA ALA A 31 -5.23 -12.98 17.19
C ALA A 31 -3.87 -13.63 16.87
N LEU A 32 -2.88 -12.81 16.53
CA LEU A 32 -1.53 -13.25 16.12
C LEU A 32 -0.84 -14.16 17.16
N ASP A 33 -1.16 -14.01 18.42
CA ASP A 33 -0.67 -14.80 19.55
C ASP A 33 -1.52 -16.05 19.85
N SER A 34 -2.60 -16.23 19.12
CA SER A 34 -3.44 -17.43 19.22
C SER A 34 -2.84 -18.56 18.39
N LEU A 35 -2.20 -19.51 19.04
CA LEU A 35 -1.50 -20.61 18.39
C LEU A 35 -2.42 -21.69 17.83
N SER A 36 -3.68 -21.75 18.20
CA SER A 36 -4.67 -22.69 17.69
C SER A 36 -6.08 -22.12 17.81
N GLY A 37 -6.79 -22.05 16.69
CA GLY A 37 -8.23 -21.98 16.73
C GLY A 37 -8.80 -23.38 16.91
N GLU A 38 -9.73 -23.57 17.81
CA GLU A 38 -10.51 -24.82 17.90
C GLU A 38 -11.39 -25.03 16.66
N TYR A 39 -11.52 -23.99 15.84
CA TYR A 39 -12.41 -23.95 14.70
C TYR A 39 -11.69 -23.42 13.45
N ASP A 40 -11.61 -24.26 12.43
CA ASP A 40 -11.15 -23.88 11.09
C ASP A 40 -12.36 -23.49 10.24
N ILE A 41 -12.62 -22.21 10.11
CA ILE A 41 -13.77 -21.66 9.38
C ILE A 41 -13.74 -21.98 7.89
N HIS A 42 -12.57 -22.36 7.36
CA HIS A 42 -12.39 -22.64 5.94
C HIS A 42 -12.52 -24.12 5.60
N GLY A 43 -12.47 -25.01 6.61
CA GLY A 43 -12.59 -26.44 6.44
C GLY A 43 -11.46 -27.08 5.61
N ASP A 44 -10.37 -26.38 5.42
CA ASP A 44 -9.23 -26.76 4.59
C ASP A 44 -7.97 -27.10 5.40
N ASN A 45 -8.16 -27.39 6.68
CA ASN A 45 -7.09 -27.59 7.67
C ASN A 45 -6.15 -26.37 7.82
N GLY A 46 -6.69 -25.18 7.61
CA GLY A 46 -6.00 -23.91 7.73
C GLY A 46 -5.01 -23.63 6.62
N ALA A 47 -5.19 -24.20 5.43
CA ALA A 47 -4.35 -23.90 4.27
C ALA A 47 -4.40 -22.41 3.89
N HIS A 48 -5.52 -21.75 4.14
CA HIS A 48 -5.73 -20.34 3.85
C HIS A 48 -6.13 -19.53 5.09
N CYS A 49 -5.86 -20.03 6.30
CA CYS A 49 -6.37 -19.38 7.48
C CYS A 49 -5.31 -18.58 8.23
N TYR A 50 -5.75 -17.54 8.92
CA TYR A 50 -4.91 -16.69 9.77
C TYR A 50 -4.66 -17.29 11.15
N ILE A 51 -4.91 -18.59 11.32
CA ILE A 51 -4.72 -19.32 12.58
C ILE A 51 -3.28 -19.78 12.67
N GLY A 52 -2.58 -19.34 13.70
CA GLY A 52 -1.18 -19.67 13.94
C GLY A 52 -0.24 -19.07 12.90
N TYR A 53 0.86 -19.76 12.60
CA TYR A 53 1.92 -19.27 11.71
C TYR A 53 1.83 -19.83 10.28
N ARG A 54 0.69 -20.20 9.82
CA ARG A 54 0.51 -20.80 8.48
C ARG A 54 0.53 -19.80 7.35
N HIS A 55 0.35 -18.54 7.69
CA HIS A 55 0.22 -17.45 6.76
C HIS A 55 1.42 -16.50 6.93
N SER A 56 2.05 -16.12 5.84
CA SER A 56 3.13 -15.14 5.91
C SER A 56 2.56 -13.74 6.15
N LEU A 57 2.97 -13.13 7.23
CA LEU A 57 2.58 -11.76 7.58
C LEU A 57 3.50 -10.71 6.95
N CYS A 58 4.52 -11.13 6.19
CA CYS A 58 5.39 -10.24 5.44
C CYS A 58 5.73 -10.88 4.09
N HIS A 59 4.92 -10.61 3.08
CA HIS A 59 5.02 -11.27 1.79
C HIS A 59 5.14 -10.28 0.64
N GLY A 60 6.22 -10.37 -0.12
CA GLY A 60 6.59 -9.41 -1.15
C GLY A 60 5.57 -9.27 -2.28
N TRP A 61 4.88 -10.33 -2.69
CA TRP A 61 3.91 -10.24 -3.78
C TRP A 61 2.69 -9.38 -3.46
N SER A 62 2.43 -9.13 -2.18
CA SER A 62 1.32 -8.26 -1.73
C SER A 62 1.72 -6.78 -1.64
N SER A 63 2.98 -6.44 -1.89
CA SER A 63 3.52 -5.09 -1.71
C SER A 63 3.18 -4.12 -2.85
N ALA A 64 2.48 -4.56 -3.88
CA ALA A 64 2.03 -3.73 -5.00
C ALA A 64 1.38 -2.37 -4.61
N PRO A 65 0.67 -2.22 -3.48
CA PRO A 65 0.15 -0.92 -3.06
C PRO A 65 1.21 0.16 -2.88
N ALA A 66 2.42 -0.19 -2.45
CA ALA A 66 3.50 0.78 -2.28
C ALA A 66 3.87 1.44 -3.62
N ALA A 67 4.09 0.62 -4.65
CA ALA A 67 4.35 1.10 -6.01
C ALA A 67 3.13 1.85 -6.57
N PHE A 68 1.92 1.30 -6.41
CA PHE A 68 0.70 1.94 -6.90
C PHE A 68 0.47 3.33 -6.29
N LEU A 69 0.68 3.50 -5.00
CA LEU A 69 0.50 4.79 -4.32
C LEU A 69 1.54 5.82 -4.81
N ALA A 70 2.79 5.40 -5.01
CA ALA A 70 3.83 6.28 -5.54
C ALA A 70 3.57 6.65 -7.01
N GLU A 71 3.29 5.66 -7.87
CA GLU A 71 3.18 5.87 -9.31
C GLU A 71 1.85 6.49 -9.75
N ARG A 72 0.75 6.16 -9.05
CA ARG A 72 -0.59 6.62 -9.44
C ARG A 72 -1.08 7.75 -8.57
N VAL A 73 -1.08 7.59 -7.25
CA VAL A 73 -1.66 8.60 -6.36
C VAL A 73 -0.76 9.83 -6.27
N LEU A 74 0.53 9.67 -6.01
CA LEU A 74 1.51 10.76 -6.07
C LEU A 74 1.89 11.12 -7.50
N GLY A 75 1.67 10.19 -8.45
CA GLY A 75 1.91 10.40 -9.87
C GLY A 75 3.38 10.41 -10.28
N ILE A 76 4.28 9.84 -9.49
CA ILE A 76 5.71 9.81 -9.77
C ILE A 76 5.98 8.77 -10.84
N ARG A 77 6.36 9.21 -12.05
CA ARG A 77 6.64 8.34 -13.21
C ARG A 77 8.06 8.50 -13.67
N LEU A 78 8.78 7.40 -13.77
CA LEU A 78 10.12 7.37 -14.33
C LEU A 78 10.03 7.51 -15.85
N LEU A 79 10.53 8.62 -16.39
CA LEU A 79 10.50 8.89 -17.84
C LEU A 79 11.78 8.44 -18.50
N GLU A 80 12.88 8.29 -17.75
CA GLU A 80 14.15 7.79 -18.25
C GLU A 80 14.77 6.80 -17.24
N PRO A 81 15.50 5.79 -17.72
CA PRO A 81 16.20 4.84 -16.85
C PRO A 81 17.13 5.54 -15.85
N GLY A 82 17.25 4.94 -14.65
CA GLY A 82 18.11 5.46 -13.59
C GLY A 82 17.59 6.73 -12.92
N CYS A 83 16.29 7.02 -13.06
CA CYS A 83 15.62 8.21 -12.49
C CYS A 83 16.19 9.56 -12.98
N ARG A 84 16.80 9.58 -14.16
CA ARG A 84 17.36 10.82 -14.73
C ARG A 84 16.32 11.85 -15.10
N ARG A 85 15.11 11.40 -15.35
CA ARG A 85 13.96 12.27 -15.57
C ARG A 85 12.70 11.66 -14.97
N ILE A 86 12.01 12.45 -14.17
CA ILE A 86 10.78 12.06 -13.48
C ILE A 86 9.67 13.03 -13.89
N GLY A 87 8.49 12.49 -14.18
CA GLY A 87 7.26 13.26 -14.33
C GLY A 87 6.39 13.11 -13.09
N ILE A 88 5.63 14.14 -12.74
CA ILE A 88 4.70 14.13 -11.61
C ILE A 88 3.29 14.40 -12.13
N TYR A 89 2.44 13.36 -12.10
CA TYR A 89 1.08 13.36 -12.64
C TYR A 89 0.12 12.73 -11.62
N PRO A 90 -0.23 13.43 -10.52
CA PRO A 90 -1.04 12.86 -9.45
C PRO A 90 -2.48 12.55 -9.86
N GLU A 91 -2.98 11.42 -9.37
CA GLU A 91 -4.36 10.96 -9.56
C GLU A 91 -5.01 10.71 -8.19
N LEU A 92 -5.53 11.75 -7.55
CA LEU A 92 -6.05 11.67 -6.18
C LEU A 92 -7.34 10.84 -6.05
N GLY A 93 -8.10 10.66 -7.14
CA GLY A 93 -9.37 9.94 -7.08
C GLY A 93 -10.29 10.52 -6.01
N GLY A 94 -10.67 9.72 -5.02
CA GLY A 94 -11.50 10.14 -3.89
C GLY A 94 -10.74 10.78 -2.71
N LEU A 95 -9.43 11.05 -2.84
CA LEU A 95 -8.64 11.71 -1.82
C LEU A 95 -8.65 13.22 -2.03
N GLU A 96 -8.57 14.00 -0.95
CA GLU A 96 -8.45 15.46 -1.00
C GLU A 96 -6.99 15.90 -1.14
N TRP A 97 -6.07 15.10 -0.64
CA TRP A 97 -4.63 15.35 -0.70
C TRP A 97 -3.85 14.04 -0.59
N ALA A 98 -2.59 14.09 -1.01
CA ALA A 98 -1.59 13.07 -0.75
C ALA A 98 -0.21 13.70 -0.63
N GLU A 99 0.65 13.11 0.19
CA GLU A 99 2.07 13.45 0.25
C GLU A 99 2.91 12.18 0.42
N GLY A 100 4.13 12.22 -0.07
CA GLY A 100 5.04 11.09 0.07
C GLY A 100 6.42 11.38 -0.52
N GLU A 101 7.28 10.41 -0.33
CA GLU A 101 8.67 10.45 -0.75
C GLU A 101 9.00 9.25 -1.63
N TYR A 102 9.84 9.47 -2.62
CA TYR A 102 10.31 8.46 -3.54
C TYR A 102 11.85 8.47 -3.58
N PRO A 103 12.50 7.38 -3.16
CA PRO A 103 13.96 7.29 -3.17
C PRO A 103 14.48 7.12 -4.60
N THR A 104 15.55 7.83 -4.92
CA THR A 104 16.27 7.70 -6.18
C THR A 104 17.78 7.55 -5.93
N PRO A 105 18.57 7.13 -6.92
CA PRO A 105 20.02 7.08 -6.77
C PRO A 105 20.68 8.45 -6.48
N TYR A 106 19.96 9.56 -6.75
CA TYR A 106 20.46 10.92 -6.56
C TYR A 106 19.96 11.57 -5.26
N GLY A 107 19.07 10.91 -4.54
CA GLY A 107 18.40 11.41 -3.35
C GLY A 107 16.90 11.27 -3.42
N THR A 108 16.19 11.82 -2.46
CA THR A 108 14.74 11.68 -2.32
C THR A 108 13.98 12.75 -3.11
N VAL A 109 12.99 12.31 -3.86
CA VAL A 109 11.96 13.18 -4.44
C VAL A 109 10.78 13.22 -3.49
N SER A 110 10.40 14.41 -3.00
CA SER A 110 9.23 14.60 -2.15
C SER A 110 8.12 15.26 -2.97
N VAL A 111 6.88 14.77 -2.83
CA VAL A 111 5.71 15.30 -3.53
C VAL A 111 4.59 15.55 -2.54
N LYS A 112 3.94 16.71 -2.65
CA LYS A 112 2.70 17.05 -1.98
C LYS A 112 1.68 17.49 -3.03
N CYS A 113 0.51 16.91 -3.01
CA CYS A 113 -0.56 17.28 -3.93
C CYS A 113 -1.90 17.42 -3.18
N ARG A 114 -2.71 18.38 -3.62
CA ARG A 114 -4.00 18.70 -3.01
C ARG A 114 -4.98 19.18 -4.06
N LYS A 115 -6.24 18.77 -3.93
CA LYS A 115 -7.33 19.33 -4.74
C LYS A 115 -7.56 20.80 -4.37
N THR A 116 -7.73 21.61 -5.39
CA THR A 116 -8.14 23.00 -5.27
C THR A 116 -9.65 23.13 -5.53
N GLY A 117 -10.25 24.23 -5.07
CA GLY A 117 -11.69 24.43 -5.17
C GLY A 117 -12.25 24.52 -6.60
N ASP A 118 -11.38 24.67 -7.60
CA ASP A 118 -11.72 24.68 -9.03
C ASP A 118 -11.60 23.29 -9.70
N GLY A 119 -11.39 22.23 -8.90
CA GLY A 119 -11.28 20.86 -9.38
C GLY A 119 -9.91 20.48 -9.94
N LYS A 120 -8.92 21.38 -9.87
CA LYS A 120 -7.53 21.08 -10.23
C LYS A 120 -6.77 20.45 -9.06
N ILE A 121 -5.55 20.04 -9.32
CA ILE A 121 -4.63 19.55 -8.30
C ILE A 121 -3.43 20.48 -8.27
N SER A 122 -3.18 21.09 -7.11
CA SER A 122 -1.90 21.77 -6.86
C SER A 122 -0.84 20.72 -6.51
N VAL A 123 0.39 20.94 -7.02
CA VAL A 123 1.53 20.05 -6.79
C VAL A 123 2.70 20.89 -6.30
N GLU A 124 3.24 20.50 -5.17
CA GLU A 124 4.52 20.97 -4.65
C GLU A 124 5.49 19.80 -4.64
N TYR A 125 6.71 20.01 -5.07
CA TYR A 125 7.73 18.97 -5.06
C TYR A 125 9.11 19.51 -4.74
N LYS A 126 9.96 18.60 -4.25
CA LYS A 126 11.41 18.80 -4.13
C LYS A 126 12.09 17.62 -4.79
N ALA A 127 13.10 17.88 -5.58
CA ALA A 127 13.91 16.85 -6.25
C ALA A 127 15.39 17.22 -6.17
N PRO A 128 16.29 16.23 -6.22
CA PRO A 128 17.72 16.47 -6.43
C PRO A 128 17.99 17.20 -7.75
N GLU A 129 19.06 17.98 -7.80
CA GLU A 129 19.42 18.79 -9.01
C GLU A 129 19.71 17.95 -10.26
N GLN A 130 19.99 16.66 -10.08
CA GLN A 130 20.32 15.74 -11.17
C GLN A 130 19.10 15.13 -11.86
N ILE A 131 17.87 15.46 -11.41
CA ILE A 131 16.61 14.90 -11.90
C ILE A 131 15.79 15.95 -12.64
#